data_8afcf60d35a14f83d8bce9b4f2e93e7c
#
_entry.id   8afcf60d35a14f83d8bce9b4f2e93e7c
#
_cell.length_a   1.000
_cell.length_b   1.000
_cell.length_c   1.000
_cell.angle_alpha   90.00
_cell.angle_beta   90.00
_cell.angle_gamma   90.00
#
_symmetry.space_group_name_H-M   'P 1'
#
loop_
_entity.id
_entity.type
_entity.pdbx_description
1 polymer ?
#
loop_
_entity_poly.entity_id
_entity_poly.type
_entity_poly.pdbx_seq_one_letter_code
_entity_poly.pdbx_strand_id
1 'polypeptide(L)'
;QHREAPRRELPVALAIPINLRGWFPSETLRNFILTVRPCIDPSLGSYTFEEILSYVHHYLRLNINRQQMRAMLTGNVRFTTNKLLRVIPVVLKDPVMALSYHLAGVRPYSGTYTNPGPFPVPEEMAPHIQRMEVILGQATLPRVHCASISYGNQMEITFAGTLAEAETERDFFRFLVQAGIPVKVESNRLARSDLIF
;
A
#
# COMPACT_ATOMS: atom_id res chain seq x y z
N GLN A 1 30.11 7.32 26.21
CA GLN A 1 29.87 6.30 25.15
C GLN A 1 28.50 5.69 25.41
N HIS A 2 27.43 6.28 24.86
CA HIS A 2 26.13 5.63 24.82
C HIS A 2 26.20 4.52 23.76
N ARG A 3 26.30 3.25 24.18
CA ARG A 3 26.03 2.10 23.35
C ARG A 3 24.53 2.18 23.03
N GLU A 4 24.17 2.61 21.80
CA GLU A 4 22.84 2.38 21.27
C GLU A 4 22.64 0.86 21.21
N ALA A 5 21.61 0.38 21.89
CA ALA A 5 21.22 -1.02 21.79
C ALA A 5 20.93 -1.32 20.30
N PRO A 6 21.35 -2.49 19.77
CA PRO A 6 21.11 -2.82 18.38
C PRO A 6 19.60 -2.72 18.11
N ARG A 7 19.21 -1.80 17.20
CA ARG A 7 17.83 -1.68 16.75
C ARG A 7 17.41 -3.04 16.20
N ARG A 8 16.43 -3.65 16.82
CA ARG A 8 15.86 -4.90 16.31
C ARG A 8 15.28 -4.61 14.94
N GLU A 9 15.86 -5.17 13.91
CA GLU A 9 15.35 -5.09 12.56
C GLU A 9 14.00 -5.80 12.51
N LEU A 10 12.98 -5.08 12.07
CA LEU A 10 11.61 -5.59 11.98
C LEU A 10 11.31 -6.00 10.54
N PRO A 11 10.50 -7.04 10.34
CA PRO A 11 10.06 -7.43 9.01
C PRO A 11 9.39 -6.28 8.27
N VAL A 12 9.74 -6.11 7.00
CA VAL A 12 9.16 -5.11 6.11
C VAL A 12 8.06 -5.76 5.28
N ALA A 13 6.83 -5.31 5.48
CA ALA A 13 5.67 -5.84 4.80
C ALA A 13 4.88 -4.73 4.12
N LEU A 14 4.52 -4.92 2.85
CA LEU A 14 3.69 -3.99 2.10
C LEU A 14 2.26 -4.52 1.96
N ALA A 15 1.28 -3.66 2.20
CA ALA A 15 -0.11 -3.94 1.87
C ALA A 15 -0.36 -3.58 0.40
N ILE A 16 -0.68 -4.58 -0.43
CA ILE A 16 -0.97 -4.38 -1.85
C ILE A 16 -2.44 -4.75 -2.10
N PRO A 17 -3.33 -3.76 -2.32
CA PRO A 17 -4.72 -3.99 -2.63
C PRO A 17 -4.88 -4.54 -4.05
N ILE A 18 -5.68 -5.59 -4.19
CA ILE A 18 -6.00 -6.26 -5.45
C ILE A 18 -7.46 -6.02 -5.79
N ASN A 19 -7.73 -5.45 -6.94
CA ASN A 19 -9.09 -5.25 -7.44
C ASN A 19 -9.69 -6.60 -7.87
N LEU A 20 -10.82 -6.96 -7.28
CA LEU A 20 -11.50 -8.23 -7.54
C LEU A 20 -12.48 -8.18 -8.72
N ARG A 21 -12.81 -6.98 -9.23
CA ARG A 21 -13.81 -6.82 -10.30
C ARG A 21 -13.43 -7.53 -11.59
N GLY A 22 -12.15 -7.64 -11.90
CA GLY A 22 -11.67 -8.41 -13.05
C GLY A 22 -11.83 -9.93 -12.92
N TRP A 23 -12.13 -10.44 -11.71
CA TRP A 23 -12.18 -11.88 -11.39
C TRP A 23 -13.56 -12.35 -11.00
N PHE A 24 -14.34 -11.48 -10.37
CA PHE A 24 -15.67 -11.76 -9.87
C PHE A 24 -16.62 -10.63 -10.29
N PRO A 25 -17.75 -10.95 -10.92
CA PRO A 25 -18.74 -9.95 -11.28
C PRO A 25 -19.29 -9.28 -10.03
N SER A 26 -19.37 -7.95 -10.06
CA SER A 26 -19.92 -7.17 -8.95
C SER A 26 -20.39 -5.81 -9.45
N GLU A 27 -21.62 -5.46 -9.11
CA GLU A 27 -22.22 -4.15 -9.37
C GLU A 27 -22.01 -3.16 -8.23
N THR A 28 -21.29 -3.57 -7.17
CA THR A 28 -21.06 -2.69 -6.02
C THR A 28 -20.20 -1.47 -6.40
N LEU A 29 -20.64 -0.30 -5.97
CA LEU A 29 -19.84 0.93 -6.07
C LEU A 29 -18.84 1.08 -4.91
N ARG A 30 -18.89 0.19 -3.91
CA ARG A 30 -17.97 0.16 -2.78
C ARG A 30 -16.65 -0.49 -3.17
N ASN A 31 -15.64 -0.35 -2.32
CA ASN A 31 -14.37 -1.04 -2.46
C ASN A 31 -14.59 -2.56 -2.53
N PHE A 32 -14.15 -3.15 -3.64
CA PHE A 32 -14.18 -4.58 -3.86
C PHE A 32 -12.76 -5.07 -4.09
N ILE A 33 -12.00 -5.08 -2.99
CA ILE A 33 -10.58 -5.38 -2.97
C ILE A 33 -10.26 -6.43 -1.91
N LEU A 34 -9.17 -7.16 -2.14
CA LEU A 34 -8.45 -7.92 -1.12
C LEU A 34 -7.01 -7.44 -1.06
N THR A 35 -6.36 -7.63 0.07
CA THR A 35 -4.97 -7.20 0.26
C THR A 35 -4.07 -8.41 0.36
N VAL A 36 -2.99 -8.43 -0.44
CA VAL A 36 -1.87 -9.37 -0.29
C VAL A 36 -0.72 -8.67 0.41
N ARG A 37 0.16 -9.46 1.05
CA ARG A 37 1.20 -8.96 1.93
C ARG A 37 2.54 -9.64 1.68
N PRO A 38 3.31 -9.27 0.65
CA PRO A 38 4.71 -9.66 0.59
C PRO A 38 5.44 -9.09 1.81
N CYS A 39 6.30 -9.92 2.41
CA CYS A 39 7.00 -9.59 3.64
C CYS A 39 8.43 -10.10 3.56
N ILE A 40 9.40 -9.22 3.81
CA ILE A 40 10.82 -9.54 3.89
C ILE A 40 11.29 -9.33 5.31
N ASP A 41 11.98 -10.31 5.86
CA ASP A 41 12.55 -10.25 7.20
C ASP A 41 14.06 -10.01 7.12
N PRO A 42 14.53 -8.79 7.38
CA PRO A 42 15.96 -8.49 7.33
C PRO A 42 16.77 -9.20 8.41
N SER A 43 16.15 -9.73 9.45
CA SER A 43 16.84 -10.53 10.48
C SER A 43 17.40 -11.86 9.95
N LEU A 44 16.92 -12.31 8.77
CA LEU A 44 17.42 -13.52 8.10
C LEU A 44 18.67 -13.29 7.27
N GLY A 45 19.10 -12.04 7.12
CA GLY A 45 20.29 -11.63 6.36
C GLY A 45 20.02 -10.46 5.43
N SER A 46 21.07 -10.02 4.74
CA SER A 46 20.97 -9.00 3.70
C SER A 46 20.45 -9.59 2.40
N TYR A 47 19.60 -8.84 1.70
CA TYR A 47 19.04 -9.22 0.40
C TYR A 47 19.54 -8.27 -0.69
N THR A 48 19.86 -8.81 -1.85
CA THR A 48 20.06 -8.02 -3.05
C THR A 48 18.72 -7.57 -3.62
N PHE A 49 18.76 -6.56 -4.49
CA PHE A 49 17.52 -6.10 -5.17
C PHE A 49 16.88 -7.21 -6.00
N GLU A 50 17.67 -8.00 -6.69
CA GLU A 50 17.22 -9.12 -7.52
C GLU A 50 16.54 -10.21 -6.70
N GLU A 51 17.04 -10.51 -5.51
CA GLU A 51 16.41 -11.47 -4.59
C GLU A 51 15.08 -10.95 -4.09
N ILE A 52 15.00 -9.66 -3.72
CA ILE A 52 13.75 -9.02 -3.31
C ILE A 52 12.74 -9.03 -4.46
N LEU A 53 13.16 -8.66 -5.66
CA LEU A 53 12.31 -8.64 -6.85
C LEU A 53 11.77 -10.03 -7.19
N SER A 54 12.65 -11.03 -7.18
CA SER A 54 12.28 -12.42 -7.43
C SER A 54 11.29 -12.94 -6.39
N TYR A 55 11.55 -12.69 -5.11
CA TYR A 55 10.65 -13.06 -4.03
C TYR A 55 9.26 -12.43 -4.20
N VAL A 56 9.20 -11.11 -4.38
CA VAL A 56 7.93 -10.38 -4.54
C VAL A 56 7.18 -10.88 -5.77
N HIS A 57 7.87 -11.07 -6.90
CA HIS A 57 7.26 -11.60 -8.12
C HIS A 57 6.61 -12.97 -7.90
N HIS A 58 7.34 -13.92 -7.32
CA HIS A 58 6.82 -15.27 -7.04
C HIS A 58 5.70 -15.24 -6.01
N TYR A 59 5.86 -14.43 -4.95
CA TYR A 59 4.82 -14.26 -3.94
C TYR A 59 3.50 -13.76 -4.55
N LEU A 60 3.56 -12.73 -5.40
CA LEU A 60 2.37 -12.19 -6.05
C LEU A 60 1.72 -13.22 -6.97
N ARG A 61 2.49 -13.94 -7.79
CA ARG A 61 1.95 -15.00 -8.66
C ARG A 61 1.29 -16.14 -7.89
N LEU A 62 1.84 -16.55 -6.78
CA LEU A 62 1.29 -17.62 -5.94
C LEU A 62 0.03 -17.17 -5.19
N ASN A 63 -0.04 -15.93 -4.76
CA ASN A 63 -1.12 -15.42 -3.92
C ASN A 63 -2.22 -14.69 -4.71
N ILE A 64 -1.91 -14.15 -5.90
CA ILE A 64 -2.89 -13.47 -6.77
C ILE A 64 -3.36 -14.44 -7.84
N ASN A 65 -4.20 -15.39 -7.47
CA ASN A 65 -4.88 -16.31 -8.37
C ASN A 65 -6.35 -16.47 -7.95
N ARG A 66 -7.18 -16.95 -8.88
CA ARG A 66 -8.63 -17.03 -8.68
C ARG A 66 -9.04 -17.89 -7.49
N GLN A 67 -8.34 -19.01 -7.27
CA GLN A 67 -8.64 -19.91 -6.15
C GLN A 67 -8.35 -19.25 -4.80
N GLN A 68 -7.19 -18.64 -4.68
CA GLN A 68 -6.77 -17.97 -3.45
C GLN A 68 -7.65 -16.76 -3.13
N MET A 69 -7.93 -15.93 -4.14
CA MET A 69 -8.84 -14.78 -3.98
C MET A 69 -10.24 -15.22 -3.60
N ARG A 70 -10.74 -16.31 -4.18
CA ARG A 70 -12.04 -16.90 -3.82
C ARG A 70 -12.05 -17.42 -2.38
N ALA A 71 -11.00 -18.11 -1.94
CA ALA A 71 -10.88 -18.62 -0.59
C ALA A 71 -10.90 -17.49 0.44
N MET A 72 -10.10 -16.44 0.22
CA MET A 72 -10.05 -15.25 1.09
C MET A 72 -11.40 -14.52 1.12
N LEU A 73 -12.03 -14.29 -0.04
CA LEU A 73 -13.34 -13.66 -0.13
C LEU A 73 -14.40 -14.48 0.61
N THR A 74 -14.41 -15.81 0.42
CA THR A 74 -15.37 -16.70 1.09
C THR A 74 -15.18 -16.66 2.61
N GLY A 75 -13.94 -16.63 3.10
CA GLY A 75 -13.64 -16.47 4.51
C GLY A 75 -14.22 -15.17 5.09
N ASN A 76 -13.98 -14.05 4.42
CA ASN A 76 -14.49 -12.74 4.82
C ASN A 76 -16.03 -12.69 4.82
N VAL A 77 -16.67 -13.23 3.76
CA VAL A 77 -18.14 -13.29 3.67
C VAL A 77 -18.73 -14.18 4.77
N ARG A 78 -18.16 -15.36 5.01
CA ARG A 78 -18.62 -16.24 6.10
C ARG A 78 -18.54 -15.56 7.47
N PHE A 79 -17.45 -14.82 7.71
CA PHE A 79 -17.32 -14.08 8.96
C PHE A 79 -18.40 -13.00 9.10
N THR A 80 -18.64 -12.19 8.06
CA THR A 80 -19.60 -11.09 8.10
C THR A 80 -21.06 -11.56 8.06
N THR A 81 -21.33 -12.73 7.48
CA THR A 81 -22.69 -13.31 7.40
C THR A 81 -23.03 -14.26 8.55
N ASN A 82 -22.11 -14.50 9.46
CA ASN A 82 -22.35 -15.36 10.63
C ASN A 82 -23.50 -14.81 11.48
N LYS A 83 -24.57 -15.61 11.61
CA LYS A 83 -25.78 -15.21 12.33
C LYS A 83 -25.50 -14.89 13.81
N LEU A 84 -24.60 -15.65 14.46
CA LEU A 84 -24.20 -15.41 15.84
C LEU A 84 -23.52 -14.03 16.01
N LEU A 85 -22.64 -13.67 15.08
CA LEU A 85 -21.99 -12.36 15.09
C LEU A 85 -22.96 -11.22 14.81
N ARG A 86 -24.03 -11.46 14.04
CA ARG A 86 -25.05 -10.44 13.72
C ARG A 86 -25.94 -10.09 14.89
N VAL A 87 -26.19 -11.06 15.79
CA VAL A 87 -27.06 -10.86 16.96
C VAL A 87 -26.36 -10.06 18.08
N ILE A 88 -25.02 -10.06 18.13
CA ILE A 88 -24.28 -9.32 19.15
C ILE A 88 -24.53 -7.82 18.98
N PRO A 89 -24.98 -7.09 20.02
CA PRO A 89 -25.14 -5.65 20.00
C PRO A 89 -23.84 -4.92 19.62
N VAL A 90 -23.95 -3.79 18.90
CA VAL A 90 -22.80 -3.02 18.42
C VAL A 90 -21.88 -2.60 19.56
N VAL A 91 -22.44 -2.22 20.70
CA VAL A 91 -21.70 -1.83 21.92
C VAL A 91 -20.72 -2.90 22.40
N LEU A 92 -21.07 -4.19 22.21
CA LEU A 92 -20.19 -5.31 22.55
C LEU A 92 -19.27 -5.69 21.39
N LYS A 93 -19.66 -5.39 20.14
CA LYS A 93 -18.83 -5.63 18.95
C LYS A 93 -17.66 -4.66 18.84
N ASP A 94 -17.89 -3.39 19.12
CA ASP A 94 -16.89 -2.34 18.89
C ASP A 94 -15.57 -2.60 19.63
N PRO A 95 -15.54 -2.94 20.94
CA PRO A 95 -14.28 -3.23 21.61
C PRO A 95 -13.59 -4.48 21.05
N VAL A 96 -14.36 -5.52 20.66
CA VAL A 96 -13.78 -6.75 20.07
C VAL A 96 -13.19 -6.45 18.68
N MET A 97 -13.89 -5.66 17.89
CA MET A 97 -13.40 -5.24 16.56
C MET A 97 -12.20 -4.31 16.69
N ALA A 98 -12.20 -3.38 17.63
CA ALA A 98 -11.07 -2.52 17.92
C ALA A 98 -9.84 -3.33 18.37
N LEU A 99 -10.02 -4.30 19.27
CA LEU A 99 -8.95 -5.19 19.70
C LEU A 99 -8.42 -6.02 18.53
N SER A 100 -9.32 -6.61 17.73
CA SER A 100 -8.94 -7.38 16.53
C SER A 100 -8.17 -6.52 15.52
N TYR A 101 -8.61 -5.28 15.32
CA TYR A 101 -7.92 -4.32 14.46
C TYR A 101 -6.51 -3.99 14.97
N HIS A 102 -6.35 -3.78 16.27
CA HIS A 102 -5.05 -3.52 16.87
C HIS A 102 -4.12 -4.74 16.87
N LEU A 103 -4.64 -5.94 17.01
CA LEU A 103 -3.84 -7.17 17.05
C LEU A 103 -3.50 -7.72 15.66
N ALA A 104 -4.43 -7.66 14.73
CA ALA A 104 -4.32 -8.34 13.43
C ALA A 104 -4.46 -7.41 12.21
N GLY A 105 -4.97 -6.18 12.38
CA GLY A 105 -5.34 -5.31 11.26
C GLY A 105 -4.17 -4.55 10.65
N VAL A 106 -3.68 -3.52 11.36
CA VAL A 106 -2.77 -2.50 10.77
C VAL A 106 -1.30 -2.72 11.12
N ARG A 107 -1.01 -3.29 12.29
CA ARG A 107 0.37 -3.52 12.76
C ARG A 107 1.27 -4.34 11.83
N PRO A 108 0.77 -5.29 11.02
CA PRO A 108 1.63 -6.09 10.17
C PRO A 108 2.12 -5.39 8.90
N TYR A 109 1.81 -4.11 8.67
CA TYR A 109 2.23 -3.40 7.46
C TYR A 109 3.20 -2.28 7.77
N SER A 110 4.31 -2.24 7.03
CA SER A 110 5.26 -1.12 7.05
C SER A 110 4.79 0.03 6.16
N GLY A 111 4.07 -0.29 5.08
CA GLY A 111 3.54 0.66 4.13
C GLY A 111 2.42 0.06 3.28
N THR A 112 1.81 0.90 2.46
CA THR A 112 0.83 0.49 1.44
C THR A 112 1.35 0.90 0.07
N TYR A 113 1.21 0.02 -0.91
CA TYR A 113 1.47 0.34 -2.31
C TYR A 113 0.25 0.00 -3.15
N THR A 114 -0.22 0.96 -3.95
CA THR A 114 -1.30 0.74 -4.90
C THR A 114 -0.91 1.20 -6.29
N ASN A 115 -1.35 0.45 -7.30
CA ASN A 115 -1.18 0.81 -8.70
C ASN A 115 -2.50 0.51 -9.43
N PRO A 116 -3.33 1.52 -9.71
CA PRO A 116 -4.52 1.37 -10.54
C PRO A 116 -4.21 0.99 -12.00
N GLY A 117 -2.96 1.10 -12.41
CA GLY A 117 -2.55 0.91 -13.80
C GLY A 117 -2.84 2.12 -14.68
N PRO A 118 -2.85 1.95 -16.00
CA PRO A 118 -3.23 3.00 -16.93
C PRO A 118 -4.70 3.37 -16.72
N PHE A 119 -4.97 4.66 -16.57
CA PHE A 119 -6.34 5.15 -16.37
C PHE A 119 -6.98 5.44 -17.72
N PRO A 120 -8.11 4.78 -18.05
CA PRO A 120 -8.81 5.06 -19.30
C PRO A 120 -9.50 6.41 -19.22
N VAL A 121 -9.24 7.25 -20.22
CA VAL A 121 -9.84 8.57 -20.37
C VAL A 121 -10.63 8.59 -21.66
N PRO A 122 -11.87 9.14 -21.67
CA PRO A 122 -12.61 9.40 -22.92
C PRO A 122 -11.77 10.23 -23.89
N GLU A 123 -11.87 9.92 -25.20
CA GLU A 123 -11.06 10.58 -26.23
C GLU A 123 -11.25 12.09 -26.24
N GLU A 124 -12.47 12.54 -25.95
CA GLU A 124 -12.82 13.97 -25.91
C GLU A 124 -12.10 14.71 -24.77
N MET A 125 -11.79 14.02 -23.68
CA MET A 125 -11.12 14.62 -22.51
C MET A 125 -9.59 14.53 -22.62
N ALA A 126 -9.04 13.57 -23.34
CA ALA A 126 -7.61 13.33 -23.44
C ALA A 126 -6.78 14.57 -23.80
N PRO A 127 -7.20 15.45 -24.76
CA PRO A 127 -6.44 16.66 -25.10
C PRO A 127 -6.35 17.70 -23.97
N HIS A 128 -7.25 17.59 -22.97
CA HIS A 128 -7.35 18.55 -21.87
C HIS A 128 -6.65 18.06 -20.59
N ILE A 129 -6.14 16.83 -20.59
CA ILE A 129 -5.47 16.23 -19.42
C ILE A 129 -3.98 16.14 -19.71
N GLN A 130 -3.19 16.85 -18.92
CA GLN A 130 -1.74 16.84 -19.04
C GLN A 130 -1.09 15.74 -18.23
N ARG A 131 -1.59 15.46 -17.02
CA ARG A 131 -1.12 14.40 -16.13
C ARG A 131 -2.22 13.91 -15.20
N MET A 132 -2.03 12.74 -14.63
CA MET A 132 -2.91 12.17 -13.62
C MET A 132 -2.10 11.78 -12.40
N GLU A 133 -2.65 12.05 -11.24
CA GLU A 133 -2.06 11.69 -9.95
C GLU A 133 -3.05 10.89 -9.11
N VAL A 134 -2.54 9.94 -8.32
CA VAL A 134 -3.31 9.23 -7.29
C VAL A 134 -2.63 9.48 -5.97
N ILE A 135 -3.33 10.14 -5.06
CA ILE A 135 -2.83 10.42 -3.72
C ILE A 135 -3.65 9.62 -2.72
N LEU A 136 -2.97 8.78 -1.94
CA LEU A 136 -3.61 8.06 -0.84
C LEU A 136 -3.78 8.97 0.38
N GLY A 137 -4.91 8.81 1.07
CA GLY A 137 -5.14 9.52 2.33
C GLY A 137 -4.13 9.11 3.39
N GLN A 138 -3.77 10.06 4.25
CA GLN A 138 -2.91 9.80 5.39
C GLN A 138 -3.63 8.93 6.43
N ALA A 139 -2.89 8.02 7.05
CA ALA A 139 -3.38 7.22 8.17
C ALA A 139 -2.33 7.21 9.29
N THR A 140 -2.79 6.93 10.50
CA THR A 140 -1.89 6.82 11.66
C THR A 140 -0.93 5.65 11.51
N LEU A 141 -1.40 4.55 10.91
CA LEU A 141 -0.62 3.36 10.57
C LEU A 141 -1.25 2.69 9.32
N PRO A 142 -0.45 2.18 8.37
CA PRO A 142 0.99 2.42 8.23
C PRO A 142 1.30 3.91 7.95
N ARG A 143 2.54 4.33 8.24
CA ARG A 143 2.93 5.76 8.18
C ARG A 143 3.32 6.22 6.78
N VAL A 144 3.55 5.30 5.86
CA VAL A 144 3.95 5.58 4.48
C VAL A 144 2.99 4.89 3.52
N HIS A 145 2.45 5.64 2.61
CA HIS A 145 1.61 5.16 1.52
C HIS A 145 2.24 5.58 0.20
N CYS A 146 2.36 4.64 -0.70
CA CYS A 146 2.84 4.88 -2.06
C CYS A 146 1.74 4.52 -3.05
N ALA A 147 1.54 5.38 -4.04
CA ALA A 147 0.66 5.08 -5.16
C ALA A 147 1.37 5.40 -6.48
N SER A 148 1.06 4.65 -7.52
CA SER A 148 1.52 4.95 -8.86
C SER A 148 0.36 4.87 -9.84
N ILE A 149 0.38 5.72 -10.87
CA ILE A 149 -0.59 5.73 -11.96
C ILE A 149 0.14 6.09 -13.25
N SER A 150 -0.29 5.53 -14.37
CA SER A 150 0.28 5.85 -15.67
C SER A 150 -0.75 6.56 -16.54
N TYR A 151 -0.32 7.63 -17.21
CA TYR A 151 -1.09 8.34 -18.21
C TYR A 151 -0.18 8.81 -19.35
N GLY A 152 -0.57 8.51 -20.59
CA GLY A 152 0.28 8.76 -21.76
C GLY A 152 1.62 8.02 -21.63
N ASN A 153 2.71 8.78 -21.71
CA ASN A 153 4.09 8.26 -21.60
C ASN A 153 4.73 8.59 -20.23
N GLN A 154 3.92 8.91 -19.24
CA GLN A 154 4.40 9.29 -17.91
C GLN A 154 3.83 8.36 -16.85
N MET A 155 4.63 8.11 -15.81
CA MET A 155 4.20 7.45 -14.59
C MET A 155 4.37 8.42 -13.43
N GLU A 156 3.28 8.70 -12.76
CA GLU A 156 3.29 9.48 -11.52
C GLU A 156 3.38 8.53 -10.33
N ILE A 157 4.32 8.79 -9.43
CA ILE A 157 4.51 8.05 -8.20
C ILE A 157 4.39 9.02 -7.05
N THR A 158 3.40 8.81 -6.21
CA THR A 158 3.09 9.69 -5.08
C THR A 158 3.36 8.99 -3.76
N PHE A 159 3.94 9.71 -2.84
CA PHE A 159 4.09 9.29 -1.46
C PHE A 159 3.23 10.18 -0.57
N ALA A 160 2.47 9.57 0.32
CA ALA A 160 1.73 10.25 1.37
C ALA A 160 2.10 9.63 2.71
N GLY A 161 2.46 10.44 3.68
CA GLY A 161 2.90 9.94 4.97
C GLY A 161 2.71 10.95 6.10
N THR A 162 2.83 10.45 7.32
CA THR A 162 2.76 11.25 8.56
C THR A 162 4.16 11.46 9.19
N LEU A 163 5.22 10.96 8.55
CA LEU A 163 6.59 11.14 9.01
C LEU A 163 7.11 12.53 8.61
N ALA A 164 7.82 13.16 9.50
CA ALA A 164 8.49 14.44 9.22
C ALA A 164 9.73 14.23 8.31
N GLU A 165 10.42 13.10 8.47
CA GLU A 165 11.55 12.75 7.64
C GLU A 165 11.09 12.05 6.35
N ALA A 166 11.69 12.42 5.21
CA ALA A 166 11.42 11.84 3.90
C ALA A 166 12.57 10.92 3.44
N GLU A 167 13.13 10.14 4.35
CA GLU A 167 14.30 9.30 4.02
C GLU A 167 13.93 8.19 3.03
N THR A 168 12.80 7.54 3.25
CA THR A 168 12.32 6.46 2.36
C THR A 168 12.06 6.98 0.96
N GLU A 169 11.37 8.12 0.84
CA GLU A 169 11.04 8.74 -0.44
C GLU A 169 12.31 9.20 -1.17
N ARG A 170 13.23 9.82 -0.42
CA ARG A 170 14.51 10.27 -0.96
C ARG A 170 15.33 9.11 -1.51
N ASP A 171 15.43 8.02 -0.75
CA ASP A 171 16.23 6.87 -1.15
C ASP A 171 15.60 6.13 -2.32
N PHE A 172 14.26 6.06 -2.38
CA PHE A 172 13.52 5.53 -3.52
C PHE A 172 13.82 6.33 -4.80
N PHE A 173 13.70 7.65 -4.78
CA PHE A 173 13.96 8.46 -5.97
C PHE A 173 15.44 8.46 -6.37
N ARG A 174 16.36 8.39 -5.41
CA ARG A 174 17.79 8.20 -5.69
C ARG A 174 18.07 6.89 -6.40
N PHE A 175 17.43 5.81 -5.96
CA PHE A 175 17.53 4.51 -6.62
C PHE A 175 17.08 4.58 -8.08
N LEU A 176 15.96 5.22 -8.39
CA LEU A 176 15.48 5.39 -9.76
C LEU A 176 16.47 6.18 -10.63
N VAL A 177 17.00 7.27 -10.11
CA VAL A 177 18.01 8.08 -10.82
C VAL A 177 19.28 7.28 -11.08
N GLN A 178 19.76 6.52 -10.10
CA GLN A 178 20.92 5.63 -10.26
C GLN A 178 20.68 4.52 -11.30
N ALA A 179 19.44 4.07 -11.43
CA ALA A 179 19.03 3.13 -12.48
C ALA A 179 18.87 3.78 -13.86
N GLY A 180 19.19 5.07 -14.01
CA GLY A 180 19.11 5.81 -15.28
C GLY A 180 17.70 6.27 -15.67
N ILE A 181 16.75 6.23 -14.74
CA ILE A 181 15.38 6.69 -14.99
C ILE A 181 15.30 8.19 -14.72
N PRO A 182 14.86 9.01 -15.69
CA PRO A 182 14.69 10.44 -15.47
C PRO A 182 13.53 10.69 -14.49
N VAL A 183 13.80 11.42 -13.42
CA VAL A 183 12.82 11.70 -12.35
C VAL A 183 12.70 13.19 -12.14
N LYS A 184 11.47 13.70 -12.11
CA LYS A 184 11.14 15.04 -11.61
C LYS A 184 10.44 14.88 -10.26
N VAL A 185 10.97 15.49 -9.20
CA VAL A 185 10.39 15.41 -7.85
C VAL A 185 9.70 16.72 -7.53
N GLU A 186 8.44 16.62 -7.12
CA GLU A 186 7.65 17.72 -6.58
C GLU A 186 7.29 17.40 -5.12
N SER A 187 7.25 18.40 -4.25
CA SER A 187 6.93 18.22 -2.84
C SER A 187 6.06 19.37 -2.34
N ASN A 188 5.07 19.04 -1.53
CA ASN A 188 4.26 20.01 -0.80
C ASN A 188 4.87 20.42 0.55
N ARG A 189 6.05 19.92 0.88
CA ARG A 189 6.75 20.31 2.11
C ARG A 189 7.28 21.73 1.95
N LEU A 190 6.88 22.60 2.87
CA LEU A 190 7.47 23.93 2.98
C LEU A 190 8.96 23.78 3.35
N ALA A 191 9.82 24.56 2.69
CA ALA A 191 11.20 24.66 3.10
C ALA A 191 11.24 25.19 4.55
N ARG A 192 12.24 24.76 5.34
CA ARG A 192 12.39 25.18 6.73
C ARG A 192 12.50 26.72 6.88
N SER A 193 12.92 27.40 5.81
CA SER A 193 12.95 28.86 5.67
C SER A 193 11.57 29.51 5.59
N ASP A 194 10.53 28.76 5.19
CA ASP A 194 9.18 29.29 4.96
C ASP A 194 8.29 29.14 6.20
N LEU A 195 8.81 28.56 7.28
CA LEU A 195 8.17 28.41 8.58
C LEU A 195 8.52 29.57 9.54
N ILE A 196 8.66 30.79 9.03
CA ILE A 196 8.79 31.98 9.87
C ILE A 196 7.38 32.36 10.33
N PHE A 197 7.07 32.04 11.59
CA PHE A 197 5.95 32.60 12.33
C PHE A 197 6.41 33.84 13.11
#